data_80b31e3afd1d621e2de409ce45b73e59
#
_entry.id   80b31e3afd1d621e2de409ce45b73e59
#
_cell.length_a   1.000
_cell.length_b   1.000
_cell.length_c   1.000
_cell.angle_alpha   90.00
_cell.angle_beta   90.00
_cell.angle_gamma   90.00
#
_symmetry.space_group_name_H-M   'P 1'
#
loop_
_entity.id
_entity.type
_entity.pdbx_description
1 polymer ?
#
loop_
_entity_poly.entity_id
_entity_poly.type
_entity_poly.pdbx_seq_one_letter_code
_entity_poly.pdbx_strand_id
1 'polypeptide(L)'
;MPSSIEKAEALAPLFRETAREAELARRPLERVSKAVEESGLYAMMVPKVYGGSEEDLDTFFEAVLTMGRADASMAWITGFLIEHNLWLLNFPEDVCKTVYANANYALAPATLNVGAGSAKVVEGGYRLSGQWQWGTGILLSDWVLAGGVVVVDEVPTPTFFLMPIEDVEPIDTWFTNGMCATGSWDFKVDDVFIAKERAVPFQSILDNKTGIAERFDSPLYSTPLMPVLGFAAGLPILGAAQSALADFTQQMSAKLKGNVLRAGSPQSDVTKMLGEVSLQLETAELLMRTVLRDVMEKRSKATPQERGHWLSQQSYAVHTCKDAALKIADASGASGGFLDNPVQRAVRDVSIASNHVVFAKDRHYGEIGRVMLDQSETPEK
;
A
#
# COMPACT_ATOMS: atom_id res chain seq x y z
N MET A 1 -4.44 27.02 -0.85
CA MET A 1 -5.18 25.75 -0.69
C MET A 1 -4.49 24.97 0.41
N PRO A 2 -5.20 24.14 1.21
CA PRO A 2 -4.57 23.30 2.21
C PRO A 2 -3.61 22.29 1.54
N SER A 3 -2.52 21.96 2.22
CA SER A 3 -1.57 20.93 1.79
C SER A 3 -2.24 19.54 1.83
N SER A 4 -1.68 18.55 1.13
CA SER A 4 -2.23 17.18 1.17
C SER A 4 -2.12 16.55 2.57
N ILE A 5 -1.17 16.97 3.39
CA ILE A 5 -1.10 16.57 4.80
C ILE A 5 -2.29 17.14 5.59
N GLU A 6 -2.58 18.43 5.46
CA GLU A 6 -3.75 19.05 6.11
C GLU A 6 -5.07 18.44 5.65
N LYS A 7 -5.17 18.04 4.37
CA LYS A 7 -6.34 17.31 3.85
C LYS A 7 -6.49 15.93 4.49
N ALA A 8 -5.39 15.19 4.66
CA ALA A 8 -5.37 13.90 5.34
C ALA A 8 -5.76 14.04 6.82
N GLU A 9 -5.25 15.08 7.51
CA GLU A 9 -5.64 15.42 8.90
C GLU A 9 -7.14 15.74 9.00
N ALA A 10 -7.70 16.46 8.05
CA ALA A 10 -9.12 16.78 8.03
C ALA A 10 -10.02 15.55 7.81
N LEU A 11 -9.56 14.54 7.06
CA LEU A 11 -10.28 13.28 6.82
C LEU A 11 -10.15 12.28 7.97
N ALA A 12 -9.09 12.35 8.77
CA ALA A 12 -8.79 11.37 9.82
C ALA A 12 -9.94 11.16 10.83
N PRO A 13 -10.66 12.19 11.33
CA PRO A 13 -11.82 11.98 12.20
C PRO A 13 -12.92 11.15 11.54
N LEU A 14 -13.25 11.44 10.27
CA LEU A 14 -14.25 10.71 9.51
C LEU A 14 -13.87 9.24 9.34
N PHE A 15 -12.60 8.95 9.02
CA PHE A 15 -12.09 7.58 8.90
C PHE A 15 -12.25 6.80 10.20
N ARG A 16 -11.83 7.40 11.33
CA ARG A 16 -11.93 6.78 12.65
C ARG A 16 -13.37 6.51 13.06
N GLU A 17 -14.27 7.47 12.87
CA GLU A 17 -15.69 7.37 13.23
C GLU A 17 -16.40 6.27 12.42
N THR A 18 -16.09 6.15 11.14
CA THR A 18 -16.78 5.26 10.21
C THR A 18 -16.15 3.86 10.10
N ALA A 19 -14.97 3.64 10.68
CA ALA A 19 -14.18 2.43 10.53
C ALA A 19 -14.95 1.13 10.86
N ARG A 20 -15.74 1.13 11.94
CA ARG A 20 -16.55 -0.05 12.31
C ARG A 20 -17.70 -0.32 11.36
N GLU A 21 -18.35 0.72 10.87
CA GLU A 21 -19.42 0.58 9.87
C GLU A 21 -18.87 0.05 8.54
N ALA A 22 -17.74 0.59 8.08
CA ALA A 22 -17.07 0.12 6.87
C ALA A 22 -16.58 -1.34 7.00
N GLU A 23 -16.06 -1.73 8.16
CA GLU A 23 -15.70 -3.12 8.46
C GLU A 23 -16.90 -4.06 8.31
N LEU A 24 -18.06 -3.71 8.89
CA LEU A 24 -19.28 -4.50 8.78
C LEU A 24 -19.83 -4.55 7.35
N ALA A 25 -19.70 -3.47 6.60
CA ALA A 25 -20.06 -3.41 5.18
C ALA A 25 -19.09 -4.18 4.27
N ARG A 26 -17.91 -4.54 4.75
CA ARG A 26 -16.81 -5.19 4.00
C ARG A 26 -16.40 -4.42 2.73
N ARG A 27 -16.51 -3.08 2.77
CA ARG A 27 -16.17 -2.18 1.66
C ARG A 27 -16.08 -0.74 2.15
N PRO A 28 -15.39 0.13 1.39
CA PRO A 28 -15.42 1.56 1.68
C PRO A 28 -16.87 2.10 1.63
N LEU A 29 -17.17 3.00 2.53
CA LEU A 29 -18.48 3.67 2.53
C LEU A 29 -18.48 4.79 1.50
N GLU A 30 -19.56 4.90 0.73
CA GLU A 30 -19.70 5.90 -0.35
C GLU A 30 -19.41 7.34 0.14
N ARG A 31 -19.97 7.73 1.31
CA ARG A 31 -19.70 9.06 1.88
C ARG A 31 -18.25 9.33 2.22
N VAL A 32 -17.51 8.27 2.59
CA VAL A 32 -16.09 8.39 2.92
C VAL A 32 -15.25 8.48 1.64
N SER A 33 -15.54 7.63 0.65
CA SER A 33 -14.87 7.67 -0.66
C SER A 33 -15.08 9.02 -1.36
N LYS A 34 -16.30 9.56 -1.30
CA LYS A 34 -16.62 10.88 -1.83
C LYS A 34 -15.87 12.01 -1.12
N ALA A 35 -15.73 11.93 0.20
CA ALA A 35 -14.96 12.92 0.96
C ALA A 35 -13.45 12.88 0.57
N VAL A 36 -12.88 11.70 0.31
CA VAL A 36 -11.51 11.58 -0.19
C VAL A 36 -11.39 12.19 -1.60
N GLU A 37 -12.33 11.90 -2.48
CA GLU A 37 -12.39 12.46 -3.83
C GLU A 37 -12.47 14.00 -3.80
N GLU A 38 -13.41 14.56 -3.07
CA GLU A 38 -13.62 16.01 -2.91
C GLU A 38 -12.40 16.71 -2.28
N SER A 39 -11.60 16.02 -1.47
CA SER A 39 -10.36 16.55 -0.93
C SER A 39 -9.29 16.79 -2.00
N GLY A 40 -9.36 16.07 -3.13
CA GLY A 40 -8.38 16.10 -4.20
C GLY A 40 -7.08 15.33 -3.88
N LEU A 41 -7.07 14.46 -2.87
CA LEU A 41 -5.89 13.67 -2.51
C LEU A 41 -5.44 12.70 -3.61
N TYR A 42 -6.37 12.14 -4.40
CA TYR A 42 -6.03 11.21 -5.48
C TYR A 42 -5.13 11.83 -6.55
N ALA A 43 -5.17 13.17 -6.73
CA ALA A 43 -4.33 13.89 -7.68
C ALA A 43 -2.93 14.24 -7.14
N MET A 44 -2.58 13.81 -5.91
CA MET A 44 -1.35 14.21 -5.22
C MET A 44 -0.09 13.96 -6.06
N MET A 45 0.06 12.76 -6.63
CA MET A 45 1.24 12.33 -7.39
C MET A 45 1.07 12.41 -8.90
N VAL A 46 -0.04 12.95 -9.38
CA VAL A 46 -0.30 13.14 -10.81
C VAL A 46 0.44 14.38 -11.33
N PRO A 47 1.02 14.34 -12.54
CA PRO A 47 1.70 15.47 -13.15
C PRO A 47 0.81 16.71 -13.30
N LYS A 48 1.40 17.89 -13.14
CA LYS A 48 0.69 19.17 -13.35
C LYS A 48 0.09 19.30 -14.73
N VAL A 49 0.70 18.71 -15.75
CA VAL A 49 0.18 18.72 -17.14
C VAL A 49 -1.17 18.02 -17.25
N TYR A 50 -1.47 17.09 -16.36
CA TYR A 50 -2.79 16.44 -16.24
C TYR A 50 -3.65 17.05 -15.11
N GLY A 51 -3.24 18.19 -14.54
CA GLY A 51 -3.99 18.90 -13.48
C GLY A 51 -3.74 18.39 -12.05
N GLY A 52 -2.77 17.50 -11.85
CA GLY A 52 -2.37 17.02 -10.54
C GLY A 52 -1.52 17.99 -9.73
N SER A 53 -1.23 17.64 -8.49
CA SER A 53 -0.42 18.47 -7.58
C SER A 53 1.08 18.23 -7.73
N GLU A 54 1.48 17.06 -8.24
CA GLU A 54 2.89 16.66 -8.44
C GLU A 54 3.71 16.74 -7.13
N GLU A 55 3.09 16.33 -6.02
CA GLU A 55 3.73 16.31 -4.71
C GLU A 55 4.65 15.09 -4.58
N ASP A 56 5.74 15.25 -3.82
CA ASP A 56 6.77 14.20 -3.72
C ASP A 56 6.49 13.19 -2.60
N LEU A 57 7.36 12.19 -2.47
CA LEU A 57 7.20 11.05 -1.56
C LEU A 57 7.13 11.43 -0.08
N ASP A 58 7.76 12.52 0.34
CA ASP A 58 7.69 13.00 1.73
C ASP A 58 6.27 13.41 2.09
N THR A 59 5.59 14.15 1.22
CA THR A 59 4.18 14.52 1.41
C THR A 59 3.27 13.28 1.37
N PHE A 60 3.51 12.36 0.44
CA PHE A 60 2.79 11.08 0.37
C PHE A 60 2.95 10.28 1.66
N PHE A 61 4.18 10.18 2.17
CA PHE A 61 4.49 9.47 3.41
C PHE A 61 3.68 10.01 4.59
N GLU A 62 3.72 11.33 4.82
CA GLU A 62 3.03 11.95 5.95
C GLU A 62 1.50 11.84 5.82
N ALA A 63 0.95 12.05 4.63
CA ALA A 63 -0.48 11.95 4.39
C ALA A 63 -1.00 10.53 4.64
N VAL A 64 -0.33 9.50 4.09
CA VAL A 64 -0.76 8.10 4.25
C VAL A 64 -0.58 7.62 5.69
N LEU A 65 0.53 8.00 6.36
CA LEU A 65 0.73 7.68 7.77
C LEU A 65 -0.33 8.33 8.66
N THR A 66 -0.69 9.58 8.39
CA THR A 66 -1.77 10.30 9.12
C THR A 66 -3.11 9.58 8.96
N MET A 67 -3.48 9.20 7.74
CA MET A 67 -4.68 8.40 7.48
C MET A 67 -4.61 7.03 8.17
N GLY A 68 -3.46 6.36 8.17
CA GLY A 68 -3.22 5.07 8.79
C GLY A 68 -3.44 5.06 10.30
N ARG A 69 -3.13 6.17 10.97
CA ARG A 69 -3.42 6.36 12.40
C ARG A 69 -4.91 6.50 12.70
N ALA A 70 -5.72 6.81 11.69
CA ALA A 70 -7.16 6.90 11.82
C ALA A 70 -7.86 5.59 11.48
N ASP A 71 -7.59 5.02 10.29
CA ASP A 71 -8.10 3.73 9.83
C ASP A 71 -7.18 3.11 8.78
N ALA A 72 -6.73 1.87 9.05
CA ALA A 72 -5.82 1.15 8.17
C ALA A 72 -6.42 0.87 6.79
N SER A 73 -7.69 0.47 6.73
CA SER A 73 -8.35 0.10 5.47
C SER A 73 -8.52 1.29 4.53
N MET A 74 -8.97 2.43 5.03
CA MET A 74 -9.12 3.64 4.21
C MET A 74 -7.77 4.22 3.79
N ALA A 75 -6.76 4.21 4.68
CA ALA A 75 -5.41 4.61 4.34
C ALA A 75 -4.79 3.71 3.26
N TRP A 76 -5.04 2.41 3.33
CA TRP A 76 -4.60 1.42 2.34
C TRP A 76 -5.20 1.70 0.97
N ILE A 77 -6.54 1.82 0.87
CA ILE A 77 -7.22 2.11 -0.39
C ILE A 77 -6.71 3.43 -0.97
N THR A 78 -6.72 4.49 -0.17
CA THR A 78 -6.35 5.83 -0.61
C THR A 78 -4.89 5.89 -1.03
N GLY A 79 -3.97 5.30 -0.24
CA GLY A 79 -2.55 5.25 -0.53
C GLY A 79 -2.23 4.50 -1.82
N PHE A 80 -2.84 3.32 -2.03
CA PHE A 80 -2.67 2.57 -3.27
C PHE A 80 -3.22 3.30 -4.49
N LEU A 81 -4.42 3.86 -4.41
CA LEU A 81 -5.03 4.57 -5.54
C LEU A 81 -4.26 5.87 -5.90
N ILE A 82 -3.62 6.52 -4.93
CA ILE A 82 -2.67 7.62 -5.21
C ILE A 82 -1.43 7.07 -5.91
N GLU A 83 -0.80 6.05 -5.36
CA GLU A 83 0.47 5.48 -5.85
C GLU A 83 0.30 4.83 -7.22
N HIS A 84 -0.83 4.20 -7.51
CA HIS A 84 -1.10 3.57 -8.79
C HIS A 84 -1.10 4.56 -9.96
N ASN A 85 -1.28 5.86 -9.74
CA ASN A 85 -1.06 6.85 -10.79
C ASN A 85 0.38 6.84 -11.32
N LEU A 86 1.39 6.52 -10.48
CA LEU A 86 2.77 6.35 -10.97
C LEU A 86 2.92 5.13 -11.89
N TRP A 87 2.15 4.06 -11.68
CA TRP A 87 2.12 2.90 -12.58
C TRP A 87 1.48 3.25 -13.92
N LEU A 88 0.35 3.97 -13.89
CA LEU A 88 -0.38 4.41 -15.09
C LEU A 88 0.45 5.33 -15.99
N LEU A 89 1.29 6.17 -15.41
CA LEU A 89 2.17 7.07 -16.15
C LEU A 89 3.27 6.35 -16.96
N ASN A 90 3.49 5.04 -16.75
CA ASN A 90 4.40 4.24 -17.55
C ASN A 90 3.85 3.85 -18.95
N PHE A 91 2.57 4.09 -19.20
CA PHE A 91 1.97 3.89 -20.52
C PHE A 91 2.31 5.06 -21.48
N PRO A 92 2.17 4.86 -22.81
CA PRO A 92 2.37 5.92 -23.78
C PRO A 92 1.55 7.18 -23.50
N GLU A 93 2.05 8.33 -23.92
CA GLU A 93 1.46 9.65 -23.64
C GLU A 93 -0.01 9.74 -24.05
N ASP A 94 -0.39 9.18 -25.23
CA ASP A 94 -1.78 9.24 -25.71
C ASP A 94 -2.72 8.36 -24.87
N VAL A 95 -2.21 7.27 -24.30
CA VAL A 95 -2.94 6.47 -23.31
C VAL A 95 -3.13 7.26 -22.03
N CYS A 96 -2.07 7.91 -21.52
CA CYS A 96 -2.17 8.78 -20.35
C CYS A 96 -3.18 9.92 -20.57
N LYS A 97 -3.15 10.60 -21.74
CA LYS A 97 -4.15 11.62 -22.09
C LYS A 97 -5.59 11.09 -22.04
N THR A 98 -5.80 9.85 -22.45
CA THR A 98 -7.12 9.20 -22.38
C THR A 98 -7.50 8.90 -20.92
N VAL A 99 -6.57 8.38 -20.13
CA VAL A 99 -6.79 8.05 -18.71
C VAL A 99 -7.15 9.28 -17.89
N TYR A 100 -6.48 10.41 -18.11
CA TYR A 100 -6.69 11.66 -17.38
C TYR A 100 -7.64 12.65 -18.09
N ALA A 101 -8.39 12.23 -19.12
CA ALA A 101 -9.24 13.11 -19.90
C ALA A 101 -10.42 13.71 -19.10
N ASN A 102 -10.97 12.96 -18.15
CA ASN A 102 -12.19 13.31 -17.43
C ASN A 102 -11.93 13.83 -15.99
N ALA A 103 -10.75 13.54 -15.43
CA ALA A 103 -10.37 13.94 -14.08
C ALA A 103 -8.85 14.13 -14.00
N ASN A 104 -8.40 14.91 -13.03
CA ASN A 104 -6.97 15.12 -12.76
C ASN A 104 -6.33 13.99 -11.94
N TYR A 105 -6.96 12.83 -11.87
CA TYR A 105 -6.47 11.58 -11.28
C TYR A 105 -7.13 10.40 -11.99
N ALA A 106 -6.59 9.20 -11.77
CA ALA A 106 -7.22 7.96 -12.21
C ALA A 106 -7.24 6.95 -11.05
N LEU A 107 -8.37 6.26 -10.90
CA LEU A 107 -8.53 5.21 -9.92
C LEU A 107 -8.43 3.87 -10.64
N ALA A 108 -7.39 3.10 -10.31
CA ALA A 108 -7.14 1.81 -10.91
C ALA A 108 -6.54 0.84 -9.86
N PRO A 109 -7.18 -0.28 -9.54
CA PRO A 109 -6.49 -1.36 -8.85
C PRO A 109 -5.35 -1.87 -9.73
N ALA A 110 -4.23 -2.26 -9.11
CA ALA A 110 -3.13 -2.91 -9.80
C ALA A 110 -2.80 -4.24 -9.10
N THR A 111 -2.57 -5.29 -9.89
CA THR A 111 -2.19 -6.59 -9.34
C THR A 111 -0.82 -7.02 -9.87
N LEU A 112 0.10 -7.34 -8.96
CA LEU A 112 1.44 -7.83 -9.31
C LEU A 112 1.47 -9.30 -9.73
N ASN A 113 0.35 -10.03 -9.59
CA ASN A 113 0.28 -11.44 -9.97
C ASN A 113 0.15 -11.59 -11.49
N VAL A 114 1.24 -11.42 -12.21
CA VAL A 114 1.29 -11.56 -13.67
C VAL A 114 0.94 -12.97 -14.14
N GLY A 115 1.14 -13.99 -13.30
CA GLY A 115 0.82 -15.38 -13.63
C GLY A 115 -0.68 -15.69 -13.63
N ALA A 116 -1.53 -14.82 -13.10
CA ALA A 116 -2.98 -15.00 -13.06
C ALA A 116 -3.66 -14.69 -14.39
N GLY A 117 -2.99 -13.95 -15.29
CA GLY A 117 -3.48 -13.60 -16.62
C GLY A 117 -2.69 -14.26 -17.74
N SER A 118 -3.39 -14.59 -18.82
CA SER A 118 -2.81 -15.08 -20.07
C SER A 118 -3.30 -14.22 -21.23
N ALA A 119 -2.37 -13.75 -22.07
CA ALA A 119 -2.69 -12.92 -23.21
C ALA A 119 -2.18 -13.53 -24.51
N LYS A 120 -3.04 -13.58 -25.53
CA LYS A 120 -2.70 -14.01 -26.87
C LYS A 120 -2.48 -12.80 -27.76
N VAL A 121 -1.39 -12.79 -28.53
CA VAL A 121 -1.14 -11.77 -29.54
C VAL A 121 -2.16 -11.90 -30.67
N VAL A 122 -2.77 -10.78 -31.03
CA VAL A 122 -3.72 -10.68 -32.16
C VAL A 122 -3.38 -9.42 -32.98
N GLU A 123 -4.02 -9.23 -34.12
CA GLU A 123 -3.84 -8.02 -34.92
C GLU A 123 -4.21 -6.79 -34.10
N GLY A 124 -3.30 -5.83 -33.98
CA GLY A 124 -3.48 -4.56 -33.27
C GLY A 124 -3.37 -4.64 -31.75
N GLY A 125 -3.16 -5.82 -31.14
CA GLY A 125 -3.09 -5.92 -29.69
C GLY A 125 -3.07 -7.32 -29.11
N TYR A 126 -3.87 -7.53 -28.08
CA TYR A 126 -3.90 -8.76 -27.29
C TYR A 126 -5.33 -9.16 -26.96
N ARG A 127 -5.56 -10.46 -26.77
CA ARG A 127 -6.74 -11.00 -26.11
C ARG A 127 -6.35 -11.51 -24.73
N LEU A 128 -6.88 -10.85 -23.70
CA LEU A 128 -6.55 -11.12 -22.29
C LEU A 128 -7.66 -11.91 -21.62
N SER A 129 -7.29 -12.95 -20.90
CA SER A 129 -8.17 -13.68 -19.98
C SER A 129 -7.44 -13.97 -18.67
N GLY A 130 -8.15 -13.95 -17.56
CA GLY A 130 -7.60 -14.27 -16.24
C GLY A 130 -8.57 -13.96 -15.11
N GLN A 131 -8.18 -14.40 -13.92
CA GLN A 131 -8.83 -14.00 -12.68
C GLN A 131 -7.75 -13.62 -11.66
N TRP A 132 -7.81 -12.42 -11.18
CA TRP A 132 -6.84 -11.87 -10.23
C TRP A 132 -7.46 -11.70 -8.87
N GLN A 133 -6.67 -12.03 -7.86
CA GLN A 133 -7.04 -11.84 -6.48
C GLN A 133 -6.64 -10.44 -6.01
N TRP A 134 -7.53 -9.86 -5.22
CA TRP A 134 -7.34 -8.70 -4.36
C TRP A 134 -7.12 -7.39 -5.10
N GLY A 135 -8.11 -7.02 -5.92
CA GLY A 135 -8.16 -5.71 -6.57
C GLY A 135 -8.49 -4.59 -5.59
N THR A 136 -7.50 -4.12 -4.84
CA THR A 136 -7.69 -3.00 -3.90
C THR A 136 -8.18 -1.76 -4.63
N GLY A 137 -9.34 -1.23 -4.20
CA GLY A 137 -9.98 -0.07 -4.83
C GLY A 137 -10.87 -0.41 -6.04
N ILE A 138 -11.04 -1.69 -6.40
CA ILE A 138 -11.87 -2.11 -7.57
C ILE A 138 -13.29 -1.51 -7.56
N LEU A 139 -13.86 -1.34 -6.36
CA LEU A 139 -15.21 -0.80 -6.20
C LEU A 139 -15.32 0.71 -6.43
N LEU A 140 -14.20 1.41 -6.58
CA LEU A 140 -14.10 2.87 -6.76
C LEU A 140 -13.49 3.24 -8.11
N SER A 141 -13.08 2.24 -8.91
CA SER A 141 -12.16 2.46 -10.02
C SER A 141 -12.86 2.59 -11.36
N ASP A 142 -12.28 3.43 -12.24
CA ASP A 142 -12.67 3.58 -13.65
C ASP A 142 -11.80 2.73 -14.57
N TRP A 143 -10.60 2.38 -14.11
CA TRP A 143 -9.60 1.62 -14.84
C TRP A 143 -9.14 0.41 -14.03
N VAL A 144 -8.55 -0.58 -14.70
CA VAL A 144 -7.90 -1.73 -14.06
C VAL A 144 -6.53 -1.96 -14.70
N LEU A 145 -5.52 -2.16 -13.86
CA LEU A 145 -4.18 -2.56 -14.27
C LEU A 145 -3.94 -4.01 -13.87
N ALA A 146 -3.99 -4.92 -14.84
CA ALA A 146 -3.84 -6.35 -14.61
C ALA A 146 -2.55 -6.90 -15.23
N GLY A 147 -1.82 -7.71 -14.46
CA GLY A 147 -0.66 -8.42 -14.96
C GLY A 147 -1.05 -9.68 -15.74
N GLY A 148 -0.34 -9.98 -16.81
CA GLY A 148 -0.51 -11.22 -17.57
C GLY A 148 0.78 -11.64 -18.25
N VAL A 149 0.81 -12.86 -18.78
CA VAL A 149 1.95 -13.37 -19.55
C VAL A 149 1.59 -13.38 -21.02
N VAL A 150 2.43 -12.71 -21.83
CA VAL A 150 2.42 -12.79 -23.29
C VAL A 150 3.58 -13.66 -23.74
N VAL A 151 3.37 -14.54 -24.71
CA VAL A 151 4.48 -15.26 -25.36
C VAL A 151 4.88 -14.50 -26.61
N VAL A 152 6.09 -13.91 -26.60
CA VAL A 152 6.69 -13.18 -27.72
C VAL A 152 7.95 -13.94 -28.15
N ASP A 153 8.03 -14.38 -29.40
CA ASP A 153 9.16 -15.16 -29.95
C ASP A 153 9.53 -16.35 -29.04
N GLU A 154 8.51 -17.10 -28.60
CA GLU A 154 8.63 -18.25 -27.69
C GLU A 154 9.08 -17.89 -26.26
N VAL A 155 9.24 -16.60 -25.91
CA VAL A 155 9.66 -16.15 -24.58
C VAL A 155 8.45 -15.64 -23.78
N PRO A 156 8.12 -16.25 -22.63
CA PRO A 156 7.09 -15.72 -21.73
C PRO A 156 7.51 -14.34 -21.20
N THR A 157 6.71 -13.33 -21.51
CA THR A 157 6.97 -11.92 -21.14
C THR A 157 5.87 -11.41 -20.21
N PRO A 158 6.15 -11.24 -18.92
CA PRO A 158 5.25 -10.58 -17.99
C PRO A 158 4.92 -9.16 -18.47
N THR A 159 3.64 -8.84 -18.56
CA THR A 159 3.15 -7.60 -19.15
C THR A 159 1.99 -7.06 -18.33
N PHE A 160 1.92 -5.76 -18.12
CA PHE A 160 0.75 -5.08 -17.59
C PHE A 160 -0.16 -4.61 -18.72
N PHE A 161 -1.46 -4.80 -18.49
CA PHE A 161 -2.55 -4.45 -19.39
C PHE A 161 -3.46 -3.46 -18.69
N LEU A 162 -3.73 -2.34 -19.35
CA LEU A 162 -4.64 -1.31 -18.89
C LEU A 162 -5.98 -1.41 -19.64
N MET A 163 -7.07 -1.52 -18.89
CA MET A 163 -8.42 -1.63 -19.43
C MET A 163 -9.42 -0.81 -18.61
N PRO A 164 -10.53 -0.37 -19.21
CA PRO A 164 -11.60 0.28 -18.47
C PRO A 164 -12.33 -0.74 -17.58
N ILE A 165 -12.97 -0.25 -16.50
CA ILE A 165 -13.66 -1.10 -15.52
C ILE A 165 -14.84 -1.87 -16.12
N GLU A 166 -15.48 -1.35 -17.15
CA GLU A 166 -16.60 -2.00 -17.84
C GLU A 166 -16.22 -3.31 -18.54
N ASP A 167 -14.95 -3.53 -18.80
CA ASP A 167 -14.41 -4.78 -19.37
C ASP A 167 -14.09 -5.84 -18.31
N VAL A 168 -14.36 -5.55 -17.03
CA VAL A 168 -13.92 -6.36 -15.88
C VAL A 168 -15.12 -6.75 -15.03
N GLU A 169 -15.17 -8.01 -14.61
CA GLU A 169 -16.18 -8.56 -13.69
C GLU A 169 -15.61 -8.61 -12.27
N PRO A 170 -16.02 -7.71 -11.34
CA PRO A 170 -15.67 -7.80 -9.93
C PRO A 170 -16.40 -8.97 -9.25
N ILE A 171 -15.70 -9.72 -8.39
CA ILE A 171 -16.23 -10.90 -7.70
C ILE A 171 -16.08 -10.70 -6.19
N ASP A 172 -17.19 -10.67 -5.44
CA ASP A 172 -17.16 -10.54 -3.97
C ASP A 172 -16.59 -11.78 -3.30
N THR A 173 -15.28 -11.77 -3.08
CA THR A 173 -14.52 -12.83 -2.41
C THR A 173 -13.89 -12.36 -1.10
N TRP A 174 -14.01 -11.05 -0.74
CA TRP A 174 -13.27 -10.45 0.36
C TRP A 174 -13.92 -10.71 1.74
N PHE A 175 -13.88 -11.96 2.19
CA PHE A 175 -14.37 -12.42 3.49
C PHE A 175 -13.20 -12.63 4.45
N THR A 176 -12.62 -11.55 4.96
CA THR A 176 -11.42 -11.55 5.78
C THR A 176 -11.72 -11.16 7.23
N ASN A 177 -10.81 -11.48 8.15
CA ASN A 177 -10.94 -11.09 9.55
C ASN A 177 -10.21 -9.78 9.92
N GLY A 178 -9.51 -9.17 8.97
CA GLY A 178 -8.87 -7.85 9.07
C GLY A 178 -8.81 -7.22 7.69
N MET A 179 -8.60 -5.90 7.62
CA MET A 179 -8.68 -5.12 6.39
C MET A 179 -10.03 -5.29 5.65
N CYS A 180 -11.08 -5.63 6.38
CA CYS A 180 -12.39 -5.95 5.80
C CYS A 180 -12.95 -4.80 4.97
N ALA A 181 -12.78 -3.57 5.46
CA ALA A 181 -13.32 -2.37 4.83
C ALA A 181 -12.62 -1.99 3.51
N THR A 182 -11.52 -2.65 3.15
CA THR A 182 -10.87 -2.39 1.85
C THR A 182 -11.70 -2.87 0.67
N GLY A 183 -12.55 -3.89 0.85
CA GLY A 183 -13.33 -4.45 -0.24
C GLY A 183 -12.43 -4.86 -1.42
N SER A 184 -11.25 -5.44 -1.13
CA SER A 184 -10.28 -5.85 -2.15
C SER A 184 -10.76 -7.12 -2.86
N TRP A 185 -11.86 -6.99 -3.61
CA TRP A 185 -12.49 -8.09 -4.32
C TRP A 185 -11.59 -8.68 -5.39
N ASP A 186 -11.82 -9.94 -5.73
CA ASP A 186 -11.26 -10.51 -6.95
C ASP A 186 -11.92 -9.89 -8.18
N PHE A 187 -11.25 -10.04 -9.33
CA PHE A 187 -11.86 -9.65 -10.60
C PHE A 187 -11.45 -10.61 -11.71
N LYS A 188 -12.33 -10.73 -12.71
CA LYS A 188 -12.17 -11.60 -13.87
C LYS A 188 -12.25 -10.79 -15.15
N VAL A 189 -11.46 -11.22 -16.13
CA VAL A 189 -11.49 -10.76 -17.52
C VAL A 189 -11.57 -11.98 -18.41
N ASP A 190 -12.44 -11.96 -19.42
CA ASP A 190 -12.70 -13.10 -20.31
C ASP A 190 -12.62 -12.67 -21.77
N ASP A 191 -11.51 -13.03 -22.43
CA ASP A 191 -11.21 -12.76 -23.85
C ASP A 191 -11.39 -11.29 -24.28
N VAL A 192 -10.96 -10.33 -23.42
CA VAL A 192 -11.06 -8.91 -23.70
C VAL A 192 -9.94 -8.47 -24.63
N PHE A 193 -10.28 -7.66 -25.64
CA PHE A 193 -9.30 -7.05 -26.54
C PHE A 193 -8.62 -5.84 -25.86
N ILE A 194 -7.29 -5.89 -25.81
CA ILE A 194 -6.45 -4.79 -25.31
C ILE A 194 -5.56 -4.30 -26.47
N ALA A 195 -5.69 -3.03 -26.83
CA ALA A 195 -4.83 -2.40 -27.82
C ALA A 195 -3.36 -2.46 -27.38
N LYS A 196 -2.43 -2.62 -28.32
CA LYS A 196 -1.00 -2.80 -28.01
C LYS A 196 -0.42 -1.65 -27.19
N GLU A 197 -0.93 -0.43 -27.37
CA GLU A 197 -0.51 0.77 -26.63
C GLU A 197 -0.92 0.73 -25.15
N ARG A 198 -1.90 -0.09 -24.79
CA ARG A 198 -2.37 -0.34 -23.41
C ARG A 198 -1.71 -1.57 -22.77
N ALA A 199 -0.56 -1.98 -23.29
CA ALA A 199 0.25 -3.07 -22.76
C ALA A 199 1.70 -2.62 -22.59
N VAL A 200 2.28 -2.84 -21.39
CA VAL A 200 3.67 -2.48 -21.08
C VAL A 200 4.37 -3.66 -20.42
N PRO A 201 5.52 -4.12 -20.93
CA PRO A 201 6.31 -5.17 -20.28
C PRO A 201 6.66 -4.77 -18.84
N PHE A 202 6.40 -5.66 -17.90
CA PHE A 202 6.62 -5.39 -16.48
C PHE A 202 8.08 -5.03 -16.16
N GLN A 203 9.02 -5.72 -16.80
CA GLN A 203 10.44 -5.45 -16.60
C GLN A 203 10.84 -4.03 -17.06
N SER A 204 10.20 -3.49 -18.09
CA SER A 204 10.47 -2.11 -18.54
C SER A 204 10.07 -1.07 -17.50
N ILE A 205 9.00 -1.35 -16.74
CA ILE A 205 8.58 -0.51 -15.60
C ILE A 205 9.60 -0.60 -14.46
N LEU A 206 10.00 -1.82 -14.09
CA LEU A 206 10.97 -2.03 -13.00
C LEU A 206 12.35 -1.44 -13.29
N ASP A 207 12.75 -1.44 -14.57
CA ASP A 207 14.03 -0.89 -15.03
C ASP A 207 13.98 0.63 -15.29
N ASN A 208 12.82 1.26 -15.10
CA ASN A 208 12.62 2.70 -15.44
C ASN A 208 12.90 3.01 -16.94
N LYS A 209 12.50 2.09 -17.84
CA LYS A 209 12.77 2.19 -19.30
C LYS A 209 11.53 2.57 -20.12
N THR A 210 10.50 3.11 -19.48
CA THR A 210 9.24 3.50 -20.15
C THR A 210 9.23 4.94 -20.65
N GLY A 211 10.30 5.71 -20.36
CA GLY A 211 10.42 7.11 -20.75
C GLY A 211 9.62 8.07 -19.84
N ILE A 212 9.13 7.58 -18.70
CA ILE A 212 8.37 8.44 -17.76
C ILE A 212 9.24 9.58 -17.20
N ALA A 213 10.50 9.30 -16.85
CA ALA A 213 11.41 10.27 -16.27
C ALA A 213 11.80 11.38 -17.25
N GLU A 214 11.79 11.09 -18.56
CA GLU A 214 12.08 12.05 -19.62
C GLU A 214 10.87 12.90 -20.01
N ARG A 215 9.65 12.42 -19.70
CA ARG A 215 8.40 13.15 -20.01
C ARG A 215 8.05 14.23 -19.00
N PHE A 216 8.55 14.11 -17.77
CA PHE A 216 8.19 15.00 -16.66
C PHE A 216 9.44 15.49 -15.93
N ASP A 217 9.50 16.78 -15.63
CA ASP A 217 10.68 17.42 -14.99
C ASP A 217 10.83 17.05 -13.50
N SER A 218 9.77 16.58 -12.85
CA SER A 218 9.81 16.25 -11.42
C SER A 218 10.64 14.99 -11.14
N PRO A 219 11.52 15.00 -10.14
CA PRO A 219 12.30 13.84 -9.74
C PRO A 219 11.41 12.68 -9.24
N LEU A 220 10.16 12.93 -8.86
CA LEU A 220 9.18 11.92 -8.48
C LEU A 220 9.09 10.80 -9.54
N TYR A 221 9.04 11.16 -10.83
CA TYR A 221 8.83 10.21 -11.93
C TYR A 221 10.10 9.43 -12.33
N SER A 222 11.22 9.73 -11.71
CA SER A 222 12.45 8.93 -11.80
C SER A 222 12.60 7.92 -10.64
N THR A 223 11.60 7.83 -9.75
CA THR A 223 11.64 6.97 -8.56
C THR A 223 11.31 5.51 -8.90
N PRO A 224 12.07 4.53 -8.39
CA PRO A 224 11.72 3.12 -8.53
C PRO A 224 10.38 2.82 -7.84
N LEU A 225 9.43 2.18 -8.55
CA LEU A 225 8.06 2.00 -8.06
C LEU A 225 7.93 1.03 -6.88
N MET A 226 8.76 -0.02 -6.83
CA MET A 226 8.61 -1.04 -5.78
C MET A 226 8.80 -0.50 -4.35
N PRO A 227 9.78 0.36 -4.02
CA PRO A 227 9.84 1.02 -2.72
C PRO A 227 8.65 1.94 -2.42
N VAL A 228 8.07 2.59 -3.44
CA VAL A 228 6.86 3.42 -3.28
C VAL A 228 5.66 2.57 -2.92
N LEU A 229 5.48 1.43 -3.61
CA LEU A 229 4.50 0.40 -3.24
C LEU A 229 4.70 -0.09 -1.80
N GLY A 230 5.97 -0.26 -1.37
CA GLY A 230 6.30 -0.61 0.00
C GLY A 230 5.85 0.44 1.02
N PHE A 231 5.87 1.73 0.68
CA PHE A 231 5.28 2.80 1.51
C PHE A 231 3.75 2.77 1.47
N ALA A 232 3.13 2.66 0.30
CA ALA A 232 1.67 2.59 0.18
C ALA A 232 1.07 1.47 1.03
N ALA A 233 1.72 0.31 1.09
CA ALA A 233 1.31 -0.82 1.91
C ALA A 233 1.77 -0.72 3.38
N GLY A 234 2.96 -0.20 3.66
CA GLY A 234 3.57 -0.22 4.99
C GLY A 234 3.09 0.88 5.92
N LEU A 235 2.80 2.08 5.40
CA LEU A 235 2.39 3.21 6.22
C LEU A 235 1.02 3.02 6.90
N PRO A 236 0.00 2.44 6.25
CA PRO A 236 -1.24 2.08 6.93
C PRO A 236 -1.03 1.11 8.09
N ILE A 237 -0.10 0.15 7.94
CA ILE A 237 0.25 -0.84 8.98
C ILE A 237 0.92 -0.15 10.17
N LEU A 238 1.90 0.71 9.91
CA LEU A 238 2.60 1.50 10.94
C LEU A 238 1.61 2.39 11.68
N GLY A 239 0.77 3.14 10.95
CA GLY A 239 -0.25 4.02 11.53
C GLY A 239 -1.24 3.27 12.41
N ALA A 240 -1.74 2.12 11.96
CA ALA A 240 -2.65 1.29 12.74
C ALA A 240 -2.01 0.72 14.01
N ALA A 241 -0.75 0.30 13.95
CA ALA A 241 -0.03 -0.18 15.13
C ALA A 241 0.22 0.96 16.15
N GLN A 242 0.53 2.17 15.68
CA GLN A 242 0.64 3.37 16.52
C GLN A 242 -0.71 3.73 17.15
N SER A 243 -1.81 3.63 16.39
CA SER A 243 -3.16 3.86 16.90
C SER A 243 -3.54 2.83 17.98
N ALA A 244 -3.22 1.55 17.76
CA ALA A 244 -3.46 0.51 18.76
C ALA A 244 -2.74 0.81 20.08
N LEU A 245 -1.48 1.25 20.02
CA LEU A 245 -0.73 1.64 21.21
C LEU A 245 -1.38 2.85 21.91
N ALA A 246 -1.79 3.87 21.17
CA ALA A 246 -2.43 5.06 21.72
C ALA A 246 -3.77 4.74 22.40
N ASP A 247 -4.64 3.97 21.73
CA ASP A 247 -5.94 3.56 22.25
C ASP A 247 -5.80 2.66 23.48
N PHE A 248 -4.87 1.70 23.45
CA PHE A 248 -4.57 0.86 24.61
C PHE A 248 -4.04 1.68 25.82
N THR A 249 -3.11 2.60 25.55
CA THR A 249 -2.54 3.49 26.61
C THR A 249 -3.64 4.34 27.25
N GLN A 250 -4.57 4.88 26.44
CA GLN A 250 -5.71 5.65 26.94
C GLN A 250 -6.62 4.77 27.82
N GLN A 251 -6.96 3.55 27.37
CA GLN A 251 -7.78 2.61 28.13
C GLN A 251 -7.13 2.22 29.47
N MET A 252 -5.83 1.95 29.48
CA MET A 252 -5.09 1.60 30.69
C MET A 252 -4.99 2.80 31.64
N SER A 253 -4.74 4.00 31.15
CA SER A 253 -4.73 5.22 31.96
C SER A 253 -6.08 5.47 32.65
N ALA A 254 -7.18 5.23 31.95
CA ALA A 254 -8.53 5.34 32.53
C ALA A 254 -8.78 4.31 33.64
N LYS A 255 -8.34 3.05 33.43
CA LYS A 255 -8.44 1.98 34.44
C LYS A 255 -7.61 2.31 35.71
N LEU A 256 -6.42 2.86 35.55
CA LEU A 256 -5.55 3.29 36.66
C LEU A 256 -6.19 4.43 37.47
N LYS A 257 -6.70 5.46 36.80
CA LYS A 257 -7.37 6.60 37.45
C LYS A 257 -8.65 6.17 38.20
N GLY A 258 -9.36 5.16 37.68
CA GLY A 258 -10.58 4.62 38.29
C GLY A 258 -10.34 3.67 39.46
N ASN A 259 -9.11 3.43 39.93
CA ASN A 259 -8.74 2.44 40.95
C ASN A 259 -9.27 1.01 40.65
N VAL A 260 -9.48 0.69 39.37
CA VAL A 260 -10.01 -0.63 38.95
C VAL A 260 -8.92 -1.71 38.97
N LEU A 261 -7.65 -1.30 38.96
CA LEU A 261 -6.53 -2.22 39.12
C LEU A 261 -6.36 -2.60 40.59
N ARG A 262 -6.64 -3.87 40.89
CA ARG A 262 -6.43 -4.40 42.24
C ARG A 262 -4.94 -4.34 42.64
N ALA A 263 -4.70 -4.09 43.93
CA ALA A 263 -3.38 -4.26 44.54
C ALA A 263 -2.85 -5.67 44.22
N GLY A 264 -1.69 -5.77 43.54
CA GLY A 264 -1.12 -7.04 43.08
C GLY A 264 -1.30 -7.31 41.57
N SER A 265 -1.99 -6.45 40.81
CA SER A 265 -1.91 -6.49 39.34
C SER A 265 -0.47 -6.19 38.89
N PRO A 266 0.03 -6.85 37.84
CA PRO A 266 1.39 -6.66 37.35
C PRO A 266 1.50 -5.33 36.57
N GLN A 267 1.30 -4.20 37.28
CA GLN A 267 1.42 -2.86 36.71
C GLN A 267 2.82 -2.60 36.13
N SER A 268 3.85 -3.21 36.72
CA SER A 268 5.22 -3.18 36.20
C SER A 268 5.33 -3.82 34.83
N ASP A 269 4.59 -4.91 34.56
CA ASP A 269 4.67 -5.64 33.30
C ASP A 269 4.00 -4.88 32.15
N VAL A 270 2.83 -4.26 32.40
CA VAL A 270 2.17 -3.38 31.44
C VAL A 270 3.02 -2.15 31.13
N THR A 271 3.60 -1.52 32.16
CA THR A 271 4.48 -0.34 31.96
C THR A 271 5.72 -0.69 31.15
N LYS A 272 6.34 -1.85 31.43
CA LYS A 272 7.48 -2.35 30.66
C LYS A 272 7.09 -2.64 29.21
N MET A 273 5.96 -3.31 29.00
CA MET A 273 5.45 -3.62 27.66
C MET A 273 5.17 -2.32 26.86
N LEU A 274 4.52 -1.32 27.46
CA LEU A 274 4.26 -0.04 26.81
C LEU A 274 5.56 0.63 26.35
N GLY A 275 6.60 0.63 27.21
CA GLY A 275 7.92 1.16 26.85
C GLY A 275 8.56 0.39 25.70
N GLU A 276 8.52 -0.93 25.74
CA GLU A 276 9.06 -1.79 24.69
C GLU A 276 8.34 -1.57 23.34
N VAL A 277 7.02 -1.58 23.34
CA VAL A 277 6.21 -1.39 22.13
C VAL A 277 6.39 0.02 21.56
N SER A 278 6.45 1.05 22.40
CA SER A 278 6.74 2.42 21.96
C SER A 278 8.06 2.49 21.18
N LEU A 279 9.13 1.93 21.74
CA LEU A 279 10.45 1.90 21.09
C LEU A 279 10.47 1.05 19.81
N GLN A 280 9.71 -0.05 19.75
CA GLN A 280 9.58 -0.85 18.54
C GLN A 280 8.92 -0.04 17.40
N LEU A 281 7.82 0.66 17.69
CA LEU A 281 7.11 1.45 16.68
C LEU A 281 7.91 2.71 16.27
N GLU A 282 8.59 3.35 17.22
CA GLU A 282 9.53 4.44 16.91
C GLU A 282 10.65 3.97 15.98
N THR A 283 11.25 2.81 16.26
CA THR A 283 12.31 2.22 15.43
C THR A 283 11.79 1.86 14.04
N ALA A 284 10.58 1.31 13.94
CA ALA A 284 9.95 1.00 12.66
C ALA A 284 9.72 2.27 11.83
N GLU A 285 9.22 3.36 12.44
CA GLU A 285 9.05 4.65 11.76
C GLU A 285 10.38 5.25 11.33
N LEU A 286 11.39 5.27 12.20
CA LEU A 286 12.73 5.76 11.86
C LEU A 286 13.34 5.00 10.68
N LEU A 287 13.15 3.68 10.62
CA LEU A 287 13.63 2.87 9.52
C LEU A 287 12.91 3.21 8.22
N MET A 288 11.57 3.34 8.25
CA MET A 288 10.78 3.76 7.08
C MET A 288 11.21 5.14 6.58
N ARG A 289 11.45 6.11 7.48
CA ARG A 289 11.94 7.46 7.14
C ARG A 289 13.36 7.44 6.58
N THR A 290 14.21 6.54 7.04
CA THR A 290 15.54 6.32 6.46
C THR A 290 15.44 5.82 5.03
N VAL A 291 14.58 4.82 4.78
CA VAL A 291 14.31 4.33 3.42
C VAL A 291 13.75 5.44 2.54
N LEU A 292 12.80 6.25 3.04
CA LEU A 292 12.25 7.39 2.30
C LEU A 292 13.34 8.35 1.84
N ARG A 293 14.19 8.80 2.76
CA ARG A 293 15.30 9.70 2.45
C ARG A 293 16.22 9.10 1.39
N ASP A 294 16.62 7.85 1.55
CA ASP A 294 17.54 7.17 0.63
C ASP A 294 16.92 6.98 -0.76
N VAL A 295 15.63 6.65 -0.84
CA VAL A 295 14.86 6.57 -2.10
C VAL A 295 14.80 7.93 -2.78
N MET A 296 14.49 9.00 -2.04
CA MET A 296 14.40 10.36 -2.58
C MET A 296 15.77 10.89 -3.05
N GLU A 297 16.85 10.56 -2.35
CA GLU A 297 18.19 10.98 -2.71
C GLU A 297 18.69 10.25 -3.97
N LYS A 298 18.48 8.93 -4.07
CA LYS A 298 19.04 8.09 -5.14
C LYS A 298 18.17 7.98 -6.38
N ARG A 299 16.85 7.92 -6.23
CA ARG A 299 15.89 7.79 -7.34
C ARG A 299 16.31 6.68 -8.32
N SER A 300 16.32 6.99 -9.61
CA SER A 300 16.73 6.06 -10.68
C SER A 300 18.21 5.64 -10.61
N LYS A 301 19.04 6.34 -9.84
CA LYS A 301 20.47 6.00 -9.67
C LYS A 301 20.68 4.81 -8.74
N ALA A 302 19.65 4.39 -8.00
CA ALA A 302 19.73 3.25 -7.09
C ALA A 302 19.99 1.95 -7.85
N THR A 303 20.95 1.18 -7.37
CA THR A 303 21.24 -0.16 -7.89
C THR A 303 20.11 -1.15 -7.54
N PRO A 304 19.97 -2.27 -8.26
CA PRO A 304 19.03 -3.32 -7.91
C PRO A 304 19.21 -3.83 -6.46
N GLN A 305 20.44 -3.94 -6.00
CA GLN A 305 20.77 -4.36 -4.63
C GLN A 305 20.25 -3.36 -3.58
N GLU A 306 20.43 -2.06 -3.81
CA GLU A 306 19.91 -1.01 -2.92
C GLU A 306 18.40 -1.03 -2.87
N ARG A 307 17.73 -1.18 -4.03
CA ARG A 307 16.25 -1.30 -4.09
C ARG A 307 15.75 -2.53 -3.32
N GLY A 308 16.41 -3.67 -3.45
CA GLY A 308 16.11 -4.89 -2.69
C GLY A 308 16.33 -4.70 -1.18
N HIS A 309 17.39 -3.99 -0.80
CA HIS A 309 17.68 -3.67 0.60
C HIS A 309 16.61 -2.78 1.21
N TRP A 310 16.13 -1.75 0.51
CA TRP A 310 15.02 -0.89 0.96
C TRP A 310 13.74 -1.67 1.21
N LEU A 311 13.36 -2.58 0.30
CA LEU A 311 12.20 -3.44 0.49
C LEU A 311 12.36 -4.37 1.70
N SER A 312 13.57 -4.86 1.95
CA SER A 312 13.88 -5.68 3.13
C SER A 312 13.75 -4.88 4.42
N GLN A 313 14.19 -3.62 4.43
CA GLN A 313 14.04 -2.71 5.56
C GLN A 313 12.56 -2.38 5.83
N GLN A 314 11.77 -2.11 4.77
CA GLN A 314 10.32 -1.89 4.89
C GLN A 314 9.61 -3.15 5.41
N SER A 315 9.99 -4.34 4.91
CA SER A 315 9.47 -5.62 5.42
C SER A 315 9.79 -5.80 6.90
N TYR A 316 11.02 -5.50 7.34
CA TYR A 316 11.40 -5.58 8.75
C TYR A 316 10.57 -4.63 9.62
N ALA A 317 10.41 -3.37 9.20
CA ALA A 317 9.59 -2.39 9.91
C ALA A 317 8.13 -2.84 10.06
N VAL A 318 7.53 -3.39 8.99
CA VAL A 318 6.16 -3.91 8.99
C VAL A 318 5.99 -5.10 9.94
N HIS A 319 6.93 -6.05 9.94
CA HIS A 319 6.87 -7.18 10.86
C HIS A 319 7.12 -6.75 12.31
N THR A 320 7.93 -5.73 12.55
CA THR A 320 8.07 -5.10 13.88
C THR A 320 6.76 -4.49 14.36
N CYS A 321 6.00 -3.82 13.46
CA CYS A 321 4.65 -3.31 13.76
C CYS A 321 3.68 -4.45 14.11
N LYS A 322 3.74 -5.57 13.38
CA LYS A 322 2.92 -6.76 13.67
C LYS A 322 3.21 -7.32 15.06
N ASP A 323 4.48 -7.51 15.39
CA ASP A 323 4.90 -8.04 16.69
C ASP A 323 4.49 -7.10 17.83
N ALA A 324 4.61 -5.79 17.64
CA ALA A 324 4.13 -4.77 18.56
C ALA A 324 2.62 -4.84 18.78
N ALA A 325 1.84 -4.93 17.70
CA ALA A 325 0.39 -5.04 17.75
C ALA A 325 -0.08 -6.31 18.49
N LEU A 326 0.57 -7.46 18.28
CA LEU A 326 0.27 -8.70 18.99
C LEU A 326 0.55 -8.61 20.50
N LYS A 327 1.63 -7.93 20.91
CA LYS A 327 1.91 -7.66 22.34
C LYS A 327 0.82 -6.80 22.99
N ILE A 328 0.29 -5.81 22.26
CA ILE A 328 -0.83 -4.98 22.72
C ILE A 328 -2.09 -5.83 22.87
N ALA A 329 -2.38 -6.73 21.90
CA ALA A 329 -3.51 -7.64 21.96
C ALA A 329 -3.45 -8.52 23.21
N ASP A 330 -2.31 -9.17 23.46
CA ASP A 330 -2.09 -10.04 24.63
C ASP A 330 -2.30 -9.29 25.94
N ALA A 331 -1.81 -8.05 26.02
CA ALA A 331 -1.96 -7.21 27.22
C ALA A 331 -3.38 -6.65 27.42
N SER A 332 -4.21 -6.63 26.38
CA SER A 332 -5.58 -6.09 26.43
C SER A 332 -6.55 -6.97 27.21
N GLY A 333 -6.21 -8.27 27.37
CA GLY A 333 -7.06 -9.25 28.04
C GLY A 333 -8.41 -9.44 27.34
N ALA A 334 -9.38 -10.06 28.04
CA ALA A 334 -10.69 -10.37 27.45
C ALA A 334 -11.46 -9.14 26.95
N SER A 335 -11.31 -7.98 27.60
CA SER A 335 -11.97 -6.74 27.16
C SER A 335 -11.41 -6.19 25.82
N GLY A 336 -10.21 -6.60 25.45
CA GLY A 336 -9.61 -6.27 24.16
C GLY A 336 -10.31 -6.96 22.98
N GLY A 337 -11.02 -8.09 23.22
CA GLY A 337 -11.67 -8.87 22.16
C GLY A 337 -13.05 -8.37 21.73
N PHE A 338 -13.65 -7.38 22.40
CA PHE A 338 -14.94 -6.83 21.98
C PHE A 338 -14.85 -6.12 20.65
N LEU A 339 -15.80 -6.37 19.74
CA LEU A 339 -15.78 -5.86 18.37
C LEU A 339 -15.89 -4.33 18.23
N ASP A 340 -16.36 -3.65 19.26
CA ASP A 340 -16.38 -2.19 19.36
C ASP A 340 -15.05 -1.60 19.89
N ASN A 341 -14.14 -2.43 20.40
CA ASN A 341 -12.82 -1.97 20.83
C ASN A 341 -11.91 -1.75 19.60
N PRO A 342 -11.42 -0.50 19.37
CA PRO A 342 -10.59 -0.20 18.20
C PRO A 342 -9.25 -0.95 18.20
N VAL A 343 -8.72 -1.32 19.38
CA VAL A 343 -7.43 -2.03 19.50
C VAL A 343 -7.47 -3.36 18.74
N GLN A 344 -8.50 -4.20 18.97
CA GLN A 344 -8.59 -5.51 18.30
C GLN A 344 -8.74 -5.36 16.77
N ARG A 345 -9.45 -4.32 16.29
CA ARG A 345 -9.55 -4.07 14.85
C ARG A 345 -8.19 -3.73 14.26
N ALA A 346 -7.47 -2.77 14.85
CA ALA A 346 -6.13 -2.41 14.40
C ALA A 346 -5.16 -3.61 14.41
N VAL A 347 -5.20 -4.46 15.43
CA VAL A 347 -4.38 -5.69 15.49
C VAL A 347 -4.72 -6.67 14.37
N ARG A 348 -6.00 -6.87 14.04
CA ARG A 348 -6.42 -7.74 12.94
C ARG A 348 -6.00 -7.15 11.58
N ASP A 349 -6.19 -5.86 11.41
CA ASP A 349 -5.81 -5.16 10.19
C ASP A 349 -4.30 -5.24 9.95
N VAL A 350 -3.48 -4.94 10.96
CA VAL A 350 -2.02 -5.09 10.91
C VAL A 350 -1.63 -6.54 10.59
N SER A 351 -2.29 -7.52 11.21
CA SER A 351 -1.98 -8.95 11.02
C SER A 351 -2.24 -9.41 9.59
N ILE A 352 -3.30 -8.94 8.95
CA ILE A 352 -3.64 -9.29 7.56
C ILE A 352 -2.76 -8.50 6.58
N ALA A 353 -2.66 -7.18 6.73
CA ALA A 353 -1.93 -6.32 5.80
C ALA A 353 -0.43 -6.68 5.73
N SER A 354 0.17 -7.08 6.86
CA SER A 354 1.59 -7.49 6.91
C SER A 354 1.92 -8.75 6.11
N ASN A 355 0.92 -9.49 5.65
CA ASN A 355 1.11 -10.65 4.77
C ASN A 355 1.14 -10.27 3.28
N HIS A 356 1.04 -8.99 2.93
CA HIS A 356 1.16 -8.56 1.54
C HIS A 356 2.50 -9.00 0.94
N VAL A 357 2.47 -9.45 -0.33
CA VAL A 357 3.61 -10.07 -1.01
C VAL A 357 4.87 -9.20 -1.03
N VAL A 358 4.72 -7.86 -1.01
CA VAL A 358 5.84 -6.92 -0.94
C VAL A 358 6.64 -7.03 0.35
N PHE A 359 6.08 -7.65 1.40
CA PHE A 359 6.72 -7.87 2.69
C PHE A 359 7.07 -9.34 2.97
N ALA A 360 7.16 -10.18 1.93
CA ALA A 360 7.50 -11.60 2.05
C ALA A 360 8.83 -11.80 2.79
N LYS A 361 8.74 -12.06 4.11
CA LYS A 361 9.87 -12.09 5.06
C LYS A 361 10.99 -13.04 4.63
N ASP A 362 10.64 -14.26 4.28
CA ASP A 362 11.62 -15.29 3.93
C ASP A 362 12.42 -14.91 2.68
N ARG A 363 11.75 -14.30 1.70
CA ARG A 363 12.38 -13.80 0.48
C ARG A 363 13.40 -12.70 0.82
N HIS A 364 12.94 -11.65 1.53
CA HIS A 364 13.77 -10.47 1.80
C HIS A 364 14.96 -10.78 2.71
N TYR A 365 14.73 -11.54 3.79
CA TYR A 365 15.81 -11.88 4.73
C TYR A 365 16.79 -12.90 4.12
N GLY A 366 16.27 -13.84 3.32
CA GLY A 366 17.11 -14.78 2.57
C GLY A 366 18.01 -14.08 1.55
N GLU A 367 17.53 -13.00 0.94
CA GLU A 367 18.30 -12.20 -0.03
C GLU A 367 19.44 -11.44 0.64
N ILE A 368 19.19 -10.80 1.78
CA ILE A 368 20.25 -10.17 2.60
C ILE A 368 21.28 -11.20 3.05
N GLY A 369 20.85 -12.36 3.56
CA GLY A 369 21.75 -13.40 4.02
C GLY A 369 22.67 -13.93 2.91
N ARG A 370 22.13 -14.12 1.69
CA ARG A 370 22.96 -14.52 0.54
C ARG A 370 24.01 -13.47 0.20
N VAL A 371 23.65 -12.19 0.13
CA VAL A 371 24.61 -11.11 -0.13
C VAL A 371 25.73 -11.09 0.93
N MET A 372 25.40 -11.31 2.20
CA MET A 372 26.42 -11.39 3.27
C MET A 372 27.37 -12.57 3.08
N LEU A 373 26.85 -13.73 2.66
CA LEU A 373 27.67 -14.93 2.41
C LEU A 373 28.56 -14.75 1.18
N ASP A 374 28.03 -14.22 0.07
CA ASP A 374 28.80 -13.95 -1.15
C ASP A 374 29.96 -12.97 -0.91
N GLN A 375 29.78 -11.99 -0.02
CA GLN A 375 30.83 -11.06 0.37
C GLN A 375 31.90 -11.70 1.27
N SER A 376 31.54 -12.74 2.04
CA SER A 376 32.50 -13.45 2.92
C SER A 376 33.41 -14.40 2.15
N GLU A 377 33.06 -14.79 0.92
CA GLU A 377 33.85 -15.67 0.06
C GLU A 377 34.92 -14.92 -0.75
N THR A 378 34.98 -13.58 -0.69
CA THR A 378 36.03 -12.80 -1.36
C THR A 378 37.29 -12.79 -0.47
N PRO A 379 38.37 -13.53 -0.79
CA PRO A 379 39.61 -13.47 0.00
C PRO A 379 40.18 -12.05 -0.07
N GLU A 380 40.53 -11.49 1.07
CA GLU A 380 41.41 -10.32 1.11
C GLU A 380 42.65 -10.65 0.28
N LYS A 381 42.85 -9.88 -0.82
CA LYS A 381 44.07 -9.94 -1.63
C LYS A 381 45.11 -8.96 -1.09
#